data_38046cd4b98253df98952423877be481
#
_entry.id   38046cd4b98253df98952423877be481
#
_cell.length_a   1.000
_cell.length_b   1.000
_cell.length_c   1.000
_cell.angle_alpha   90.00
_cell.angle_beta   90.00
_cell.angle_gamma   90.00
#
_symmetry.space_group_name_H-M   'P 1'
#
loop_
_entity.id
_entity.type
_entity.pdbx_description
1 polymer ?
#
loop_
_entity_poly.entity_id
_entity_poly.type
_entity_poly.pdbx_seq_one_letter_code
_entity_poly.pdbx_strand_id
1 'polypeptide(L)'
;SAYTAFDDKAKISASDLGATASSLVLNDNAIPYRGPGYERIMLHQYQALNYLFSGDFQGALVEVRRSNELQGSEQERYEKSQKSVQAMANGTVDAEVNRLGQAAGTVTSSFLNAYSYYTTGVLHEVLGEPNDAFIDYRKAAQITPDNTYLQQDLVRLAKQLGMPQYDEFKRRWGEATLPKPNEGQVILMVERGFVPEKQALTVPFTIHGNWQTVSLATYGPNNTFVPETQIQGLGTVLKTEPIANIDALAITALKEDLPATLVRQVARVYAKSEMAYQIEKSGRPGNNAADIGSIAMQIFNVVTEQADRRSWLTLPKQAQIGRRYLNAGEYTLQLDKAPPAKIDIAAGKTTLVWAIDTGNYTRIYSIII
;
A
#
# COMPACT_ATOMS: atom_id res chain seq x y z
N SER A 1 3.96 2.83 -20.43
CA SER A 1 4.29 3.24 -19.05
C SER A 1 3.75 2.19 -18.07
N ALA A 2 4.25 2.16 -16.81
CA ALA A 2 3.72 1.27 -15.77
C ALA A 2 2.21 1.48 -15.58
N TYR A 3 1.73 2.71 -15.76
CA TYR A 3 0.34 3.13 -15.71
C TYR A 3 -0.55 2.39 -16.72
N THR A 4 -0.20 2.40 -18.01
CA THR A 4 -0.93 1.65 -19.04
C THR A 4 -0.97 0.15 -18.77
N ALA A 5 0.10 -0.40 -18.19
CA ALA A 5 0.15 -1.81 -17.85
C ALA A 5 -0.81 -2.21 -16.72
N PHE A 6 -1.09 -1.32 -15.76
CA PHE A 6 -2.06 -1.58 -14.68
C PHE A 6 -3.51 -1.33 -15.14
N ASP A 7 -3.76 -0.27 -15.90
CA ASP A 7 -5.12 0.15 -16.32
C ASP A 7 -5.67 -0.76 -17.42
N ASP A 8 -4.87 -1.17 -18.39
CA ASP A 8 -5.25 -2.13 -19.44
C ASP A 8 -5.57 -3.53 -18.86
N LYS A 9 -4.94 -3.89 -17.73
CA LYS A 9 -5.19 -5.14 -17.02
C LYS A 9 -6.37 -5.07 -16.05
N ALA A 10 -6.87 -3.89 -15.71
CA ALA A 10 -8.03 -3.71 -14.83
C ALA A 10 -9.37 -3.95 -15.56
N LYS A 11 -9.39 -3.85 -16.87
CA LYS A 11 -10.59 -4.17 -17.69
C LYS A 11 -10.68 -5.68 -17.86
N ILE A 12 -11.77 -6.28 -17.37
CA ILE A 12 -12.11 -7.68 -17.64
C ILE A 12 -12.37 -7.79 -19.14
N SER A 13 -11.42 -8.36 -19.88
CA SER A 13 -11.57 -8.64 -21.30
C SER A 13 -11.93 -10.11 -21.54
N ALA A 14 -12.39 -10.44 -22.73
CA ALA A 14 -12.61 -11.84 -23.12
C ALA A 14 -11.32 -12.69 -23.01
N SER A 15 -10.12 -12.06 -23.08
CA SER A 15 -8.84 -12.68 -22.80
C SER A 15 -8.64 -13.07 -21.32
N ASP A 16 -9.31 -12.36 -20.39
CA ASP A 16 -9.24 -12.68 -18.96
C ASP A 16 -10.04 -13.94 -18.61
N LEU A 17 -11.10 -14.27 -19.37
CA LEU A 17 -11.81 -15.55 -19.26
C LEU A 17 -10.89 -16.72 -19.66
N GLY A 18 -10.08 -16.56 -20.69
CA GLY A 18 -9.06 -17.52 -21.09
C GLY A 18 -7.94 -17.64 -20.06
N ALA A 19 -7.47 -16.52 -19.48
CA ALA A 19 -6.47 -16.50 -18.42
C ALA A 19 -7.02 -17.10 -17.11
N THR A 20 -8.29 -16.90 -16.80
CA THR A 20 -8.96 -17.53 -15.66
C THR A 20 -9.10 -19.03 -15.86
N ALA A 21 -9.45 -19.48 -17.05
CA ALA A 21 -9.49 -20.90 -17.38
C ALA A 21 -8.09 -21.56 -17.30
N SER A 22 -7.04 -20.91 -17.77
CA SER A 22 -5.67 -21.39 -17.65
C SER A 22 -5.16 -21.37 -16.20
N SER A 23 -5.59 -20.40 -15.37
CA SER A 23 -5.24 -20.33 -13.96
C SER A 23 -5.88 -21.44 -13.13
N LEU A 24 -7.02 -21.95 -13.54
CA LEU A 24 -7.64 -23.15 -12.94
C LEU A 24 -6.80 -24.41 -13.19
N VAL A 25 -6.00 -24.43 -14.23
CA VAL A 25 -5.17 -25.58 -14.58
C VAL A 25 -3.73 -25.45 -14.05
N LEU A 26 -3.16 -24.25 -14.00
CA LEU A 26 -1.74 -24.03 -13.66
C LEU A 26 -1.57 -23.60 -12.20
N ASN A 27 -1.44 -22.30 -11.97
CA ASN A 27 -1.29 -21.70 -10.64
C ASN A 27 -1.65 -20.20 -10.68
N ASP A 28 -1.63 -19.53 -9.53
CA ASP A 28 -1.98 -18.11 -9.43
C ASP A 28 -0.99 -17.18 -10.16
N ASN A 29 0.25 -17.61 -10.38
CA ASN A 29 1.24 -16.83 -11.15
C ASN A 29 0.90 -16.73 -12.63
N ALA A 30 0.02 -17.60 -13.16
CA ALA A 30 -0.50 -17.50 -14.54
C ALA A 30 -1.51 -16.35 -14.71
N ILE A 31 -2.09 -15.84 -13.63
CA ILE A 31 -2.96 -14.67 -13.65
C ILE A 31 -2.11 -13.40 -13.79
N PRO A 32 -2.44 -12.45 -14.67
CA PRO A 32 -1.75 -11.18 -14.73
C PRO A 32 -1.74 -10.48 -13.37
N TYR A 33 -0.57 -9.99 -12.94
CA TYR A 33 -0.46 -9.25 -11.68
C TYR A 33 -1.19 -7.92 -11.78
N ARG A 34 -2.15 -7.69 -10.88
CA ARG A 34 -2.97 -6.47 -10.85
C ARG A 34 -2.58 -5.50 -9.74
N GLY A 35 -1.74 -5.92 -8.81
CA GLY A 35 -1.43 -5.18 -7.59
C GLY A 35 -2.62 -5.06 -6.62
N PRO A 36 -2.41 -5.18 -5.33
CA PRO A 36 -3.41 -4.87 -4.32
C PRO A 36 -3.71 -3.36 -4.29
N GLY A 37 -4.84 -2.98 -3.67
CA GLY A 37 -5.34 -1.61 -3.65
C GLY A 37 -4.29 -0.58 -3.19
N TYR A 38 -3.54 -0.87 -2.14
CA TYR A 38 -2.51 0.04 -1.63
C TYR A 38 -1.39 0.34 -2.65
N GLU A 39 -0.95 -0.66 -3.42
CA GLU A 39 0.08 -0.46 -4.46
C GLU A 39 -0.44 0.44 -5.59
N ARG A 40 -1.69 0.23 -6.00
CA ARG A 40 -2.32 1.03 -7.05
C ARG A 40 -2.56 2.47 -6.61
N ILE A 41 -2.95 2.70 -5.36
CA ILE A 41 -3.10 4.02 -4.77
C ILE A 41 -1.74 4.73 -4.74
N MET A 42 -0.68 4.07 -4.28
CA MET A 42 0.66 4.63 -4.25
C MET A 42 1.25 4.88 -5.64
N LEU A 43 0.85 4.09 -6.66
CA LEU A 43 1.23 4.37 -8.05
C LEU A 43 0.76 5.76 -8.49
N HIS A 44 -0.51 6.10 -8.26
CA HIS A 44 -1.05 7.42 -8.57
C HIS A 44 -0.38 8.53 -7.74
N GLN A 45 -0.12 8.26 -6.45
CA GLN A 45 0.60 9.19 -5.59
C GLN A 45 2.01 9.50 -6.12
N TYR A 46 2.80 8.49 -6.49
CA TYR A 46 4.13 8.71 -7.07
C TYR A 46 4.06 9.38 -8.44
N GLN A 47 3.07 9.07 -9.23
CA GLN A 47 2.88 9.74 -10.52
C GLN A 47 2.53 11.22 -10.32
N ALA A 48 1.70 11.55 -9.33
CA ALA A 48 1.41 12.93 -8.95
C ALA A 48 2.67 13.68 -8.51
N LEU A 49 3.51 13.07 -7.66
CA LEU A 49 4.80 13.64 -7.26
C LEU A 49 5.74 13.82 -8.46
N ASN A 50 5.83 12.84 -9.35
CA ASN A 50 6.66 12.95 -10.57
C ASN A 50 6.23 14.12 -11.45
N TYR A 51 4.91 14.29 -11.67
CA TYR A 51 4.40 15.45 -12.40
C TYR A 51 4.70 16.77 -11.69
N LEU A 52 4.51 16.83 -10.37
CA LEU A 52 4.84 18.02 -9.58
C LEU A 52 6.32 18.40 -9.72
N PHE A 53 7.25 17.47 -9.48
CA PHE A 53 8.69 17.72 -9.57
C PHE A 53 9.19 17.97 -11.00
N SER A 54 8.41 17.63 -12.03
CA SER A 54 8.68 17.98 -13.42
C SER A 54 8.05 19.32 -13.86
N GLY A 55 7.28 19.98 -12.97
CA GLY A 55 6.58 21.23 -13.23
C GLY A 55 5.23 21.09 -13.92
N ASP A 56 4.75 19.88 -14.14
CA ASP A 56 3.41 19.61 -14.69
C ASP A 56 2.36 19.55 -13.57
N PHE A 57 1.93 20.72 -13.11
CA PHE A 57 0.97 20.85 -12.02
C PHE A 57 -0.43 20.33 -12.37
N GLN A 58 -0.84 20.43 -13.64
CA GLN A 58 -2.12 19.90 -14.09
C GLN A 58 -2.11 18.38 -14.13
N GLY A 59 -1.04 17.76 -14.60
CA GLY A 59 -0.83 16.33 -14.53
C GLY A 59 -0.84 15.83 -13.08
N ALA A 60 -0.21 16.56 -12.16
CA ALA A 60 -0.22 16.23 -10.74
C ALA A 60 -1.65 16.17 -10.16
N LEU A 61 -2.48 17.18 -10.42
CA LEU A 61 -3.87 17.22 -9.94
C LEU A 61 -4.75 16.11 -10.55
N VAL A 62 -4.51 15.71 -11.79
CA VAL A 62 -5.21 14.57 -12.40
C VAL A 62 -4.92 13.28 -11.62
N GLU A 63 -3.66 13.03 -11.30
CA GLU A 63 -3.27 11.83 -10.56
C GLU A 63 -3.74 11.86 -9.10
N VAL A 64 -3.78 13.04 -8.46
CA VAL A 64 -4.38 13.24 -7.14
C VAL A 64 -5.84 12.78 -7.12
N ARG A 65 -6.65 13.26 -8.07
CA ARG A 65 -8.06 12.88 -8.17
C ARG A 65 -8.24 11.38 -8.40
N ARG A 66 -7.41 10.78 -9.27
CA ARG A 66 -7.41 9.32 -9.52
C ARG A 66 -7.04 8.52 -8.27
N SER A 67 -6.05 8.98 -7.49
CA SER A 67 -5.71 8.35 -6.21
C SER A 67 -6.90 8.34 -5.25
N ASN A 68 -7.60 9.47 -5.14
CA ASN A 68 -8.76 9.61 -4.25
C ASN A 68 -9.97 8.78 -4.72
N GLU A 69 -10.25 8.74 -6.02
CA GLU A 69 -11.29 7.88 -6.61
C GLU A 69 -11.00 6.40 -6.36
N LEU A 70 -9.75 6.00 -6.54
CA LEU A 70 -9.34 4.61 -6.32
C LEU A 70 -9.49 4.19 -4.86
N GLN A 71 -9.13 5.06 -3.90
CA GLN A 71 -9.35 4.76 -2.47
C GLN A 71 -10.84 4.55 -2.16
N GLY A 72 -11.74 5.33 -2.75
CA GLY A 72 -13.18 5.14 -2.63
C GLY A 72 -13.68 3.83 -3.25
N SER A 73 -13.21 3.50 -4.45
CA SER A 73 -13.62 2.28 -5.15
C SER A 73 -13.09 1.00 -4.50
N GLU A 74 -11.90 1.03 -3.91
CA GLU A 74 -11.37 -0.10 -3.15
C GLU A 74 -12.15 -0.34 -1.85
N GLN A 75 -12.67 0.72 -1.23
CA GLN A 75 -13.59 0.58 -0.09
C GLN A 75 -14.86 -0.18 -0.48
N GLU A 76 -15.52 0.22 -1.56
CA GLU A 76 -16.72 -0.47 -2.04
C GLU A 76 -16.44 -1.93 -2.41
N ARG A 77 -15.29 -2.20 -3.04
CA ARG A 77 -14.85 -3.55 -3.39
C ARG A 77 -14.63 -4.42 -2.16
N TYR A 78 -13.99 -3.89 -1.12
CA TYR A 78 -13.78 -4.58 0.14
C TYR A 78 -15.10 -4.94 0.81
N GLU A 79 -16.03 -4.00 0.93
CA GLU A 79 -17.36 -4.24 1.52
C GLU A 79 -18.14 -5.35 0.79
N LYS A 80 -18.02 -5.43 -0.54
CA LYS A 80 -18.61 -6.51 -1.33
C LYS A 80 -17.93 -7.87 -1.10
N SER A 81 -16.59 -7.88 -0.97
CA SER A 81 -15.83 -9.12 -0.78
C SER A 81 -16.07 -9.77 0.58
N GLN A 82 -16.22 -8.99 1.64
CA GLN A 82 -16.47 -9.48 3.00
C GLN A 82 -17.75 -10.34 3.10
N LYS A 83 -18.77 -10.04 2.30
CA LYS A 83 -20.02 -10.80 2.27
C LYS A 83 -19.87 -12.19 1.67
N SER A 84 -18.86 -12.43 0.83
CA SER A 84 -18.65 -13.72 0.15
C SER A 84 -17.73 -14.68 0.92
N VAL A 85 -16.91 -14.19 1.84
CA VAL A 85 -15.86 -14.95 2.54
C VAL A 85 -16.35 -15.62 3.82
N GLN A 86 -17.40 -15.13 4.46
CA GLN A 86 -17.93 -15.68 5.75
C GLN A 86 -18.37 -17.15 5.71
N ALA A 87 -18.41 -17.77 4.52
CA ALA A 87 -18.92 -19.13 4.33
C ALA A 87 -17.86 -20.26 4.40
N MET A 88 -16.56 -19.95 4.57
CA MET A 88 -15.49 -20.94 4.35
C MET A 88 -14.40 -20.92 5.43
N ALA A 89 -14.75 -21.34 6.65
CA ALA A 89 -13.80 -21.48 7.75
C ALA A 89 -12.95 -22.76 7.63
N ASN A 90 -11.62 -22.64 7.74
CA ASN A 90 -10.67 -23.74 7.88
C ASN A 90 -9.65 -23.36 8.97
N GLY A 91 -9.51 -24.18 10.01
CA GLY A 91 -8.75 -23.85 11.21
C GLY A 91 -7.27 -23.43 11.01
N THR A 92 -6.58 -24.00 9.99
CA THR A 92 -5.17 -23.60 9.69
C THR A 92 -5.10 -22.21 9.05
N VAL A 93 -6.08 -21.88 8.21
CA VAL A 93 -6.17 -20.57 7.55
C VAL A 93 -6.59 -19.51 8.56
N ASP A 94 -7.51 -19.85 9.47
CA ASP A 94 -7.93 -18.93 10.53
C ASP A 94 -6.76 -18.56 11.44
N ALA A 95 -5.87 -19.50 11.76
CA ALA A 95 -4.65 -19.23 12.52
C ALA A 95 -3.73 -18.26 11.78
N GLU A 96 -3.52 -18.42 10.47
CA GLU A 96 -2.70 -17.53 9.66
C GLU A 96 -3.34 -16.15 9.47
N VAL A 97 -4.65 -16.08 9.24
CA VAL A 97 -5.41 -14.81 9.18
C VAL A 97 -5.29 -14.04 10.50
N ASN A 98 -5.38 -14.73 11.63
CA ASN A 98 -5.21 -14.11 12.95
C ASN A 98 -3.77 -13.62 13.17
N ARG A 99 -2.76 -14.41 12.77
CA ARG A 99 -1.35 -14.02 12.85
C ARG A 99 -1.06 -12.77 12.01
N LEU A 100 -1.53 -12.75 10.76
CA LEU A 100 -1.41 -11.58 9.89
C LEU A 100 -2.16 -10.37 10.46
N GLY A 101 -3.32 -10.58 11.08
CA GLY A 101 -4.07 -9.52 11.76
C GLY A 101 -3.30 -8.89 12.92
N GLN A 102 -2.61 -9.69 13.72
CA GLN A 102 -1.74 -9.20 14.80
C GLN A 102 -0.53 -8.42 14.25
N ALA A 103 0.10 -8.90 13.17
CA ALA A 103 1.22 -8.22 12.53
C ALA A 103 0.82 -6.89 11.85
N ALA A 104 -0.40 -6.78 11.35
CA ALA A 104 -0.95 -5.55 10.78
C ALA A 104 -1.27 -4.47 11.84
N GLY A 105 -1.38 -4.86 13.11
CA GLY A 105 -1.64 -3.95 14.21
C GLY A 105 -2.96 -3.18 14.08
N THR A 106 -2.92 -1.86 14.10
CA THR A 106 -4.09 -0.98 14.04
C THR A 106 -4.65 -0.76 12.63
N VAL A 107 -3.95 -1.24 11.59
CA VAL A 107 -4.42 -1.10 10.21
C VAL A 107 -5.61 -2.04 9.96
N THR A 108 -6.77 -1.47 9.72
CA THR A 108 -8.04 -2.22 9.56
C THR A 108 -8.36 -2.57 8.12
N SER A 109 -7.84 -1.81 7.16
CA SER A 109 -8.07 -2.01 5.73
C SER A 109 -6.87 -1.57 4.90
N SER A 110 -6.55 -2.34 3.87
CA SER A 110 -5.37 -2.12 3.03
C SER A 110 -5.44 -0.88 2.14
N PHE A 111 -6.63 -0.37 1.87
CA PHE A 111 -6.86 0.82 1.04
C PHE A 111 -6.87 2.13 1.84
N LEU A 112 -6.94 2.09 3.18
CA LEU A 112 -6.92 3.29 4.03
C LEU A 112 -5.48 3.76 4.24
N ASN A 113 -4.97 4.53 3.28
CA ASN A 113 -3.60 5.04 3.28
C ASN A 113 -3.57 6.53 3.66
N ALA A 114 -3.28 6.83 4.94
CA ALA A 114 -3.19 8.20 5.43
C ALA A 114 -2.08 9.00 4.75
N TYR A 115 -0.96 8.37 4.36
CA TYR A 115 0.11 9.04 3.63
C TYR A 115 -0.34 9.47 2.23
N SER A 116 -1.14 8.65 1.56
CA SER A 116 -1.69 9.03 0.25
C SER A 116 -2.66 10.21 0.37
N TYR A 117 -3.59 10.19 1.33
CA TYR A 117 -4.47 11.33 1.60
C TYR A 117 -3.70 12.58 2.04
N TYR A 118 -2.67 12.44 2.85
CA TYR A 118 -1.83 13.57 3.22
C TYR A 118 -1.12 14.16 2.01
N THR A 119 -0.52 13.32 1.17
CA THR A 119 0.16 13.77 -0.06
C THR A 119 -0.79 14.47 -1.01
N THR A 120 -1.98 13.91 -1.25
CA THR A 120 -3.00 14.57 -2.10
C THR A 120 -3.48 15.88 -1.49
N GLY A 121 -3.65 15.94 -0.17
CA GLY A 121 -3.97 17.17 0.55
C GLY A 121 -2.89 18.25 0.39
N VAL A 122 -1.60 17.90 0.52
CA VAL A 122 -0.48 18.83 0.28
C VAL A 122 -0.51 19.35 -1.15
N LEU A 123 -0.71 18.47 -2.15
CA LEU A 123 -0.74 18.89 -3.56
C LEU A 123 -1.94 19.80 -3.85
N HIS A 124 -3.13 19.49 -3.35
CA HIS A 124 -4.28 20.38 -3.45
C HIS A 124 -4.00 21.74 -2.83
N GLU A 125 -3.41 21.76 -1.62
CA GLU A 125 -3.11 23.01 -0.91
C GLU A 125 -2.13 23.89 -1.70
N VAL A 126 -0.98 23.34 -2.12
CA VAL A 126 0.07 24.11 -2.80
C VAL A 126 -0.31 24.51 -4.23
N LEU A 127 -1.27 23.82 -4.84
CA LEU A 127 -1.78 24.11 -6.19
C LEU A 127 -3.07 24.93 -6.19
N GLY A 128 -3.47 25.48 -5.03
CA GLY A 128 -4.54 26.47 -4.91
C GLY A 128 -5.96 25.89 -4.74
N GLU A 129 -6.09 24.62 -4.34
CA GLU A 129 -7.35 23.95 -4.04
C GLU A 129 -7.47 23.65 -2.50
N PRO A 130 -7.46 24.67 -1.61
CA PRO A 130 -7.37 24.45 -0.14
C PRO A 130 -8.61 23.78 0.47
N ASN A 131 -9.78 23.87 -0.15
CA ASN A 131 -10.98 23.15 0.29
C ASN A 131 -10.80 21.63 0.11
N ASP A 132 -10.27 21.20 -1.04
CA ASP A 132 -10.00 19.79 -1.32
C ASP A 132 -8.85 19.28 -0.43
N ALA A 133 -7.83 20.12 -0.19
CA ALA A 133 -6.79 19.83 0.80
C ALA A 133 -7.37 19.55 2.20
N PHE A 134 -8.31 20.37 2.66
CA PHE A 134 -8.97 20.19 3.96
C PHE A 134 -9.74 18.87 4.04
N ILE A 135 -10.42 18.48 2.95
CA ILE A 135 -11.13 17.19 2.85
C ILE A 135 -10.13 16.03 2.98
N ASP A 136 -9.03 16.08 2.26
CA ASP A 136 -8.02 15.01 2.24
C ASP A 136 -7.28 14.92 3.58
N TYR A 137 -6.90 16.03 4.19
CA TYR A 137 -6.31 16.03 5.53
C TYR A 137 -7.28 15.48 6.59
N ARG A 138 -8.58 15.74 6.47
CA ARG A 138 -9.58 15.13 7.37
C ARG A 138 -9.64 13.61 7.22
N LYS A 139 -9.58 13.10 5.98
CA LYS A 139 -9.54 11.65 5.73
C LYS A 139 -8.26 11.04 6.29
N ALA A 140 -7.10 11.68 6.11
CA ALA A 140 -5.85 11.26 6.73
C ALA A 140 -5.96 11.21 8.26
N ALA A 141 -6.55 12.24 8.89
CA ALA A 141 -6.71 12.32 10.34
C ALA A 141 -7.72 11.29 10.91
N GLN A 142 -8.66 10.81 10.12
CA GLN A 142 -9.53 9.69 10.51
C GLN A 142 -8.75 8.38 10.64
N ILE A 143 -7.67 8.22 9.86
CA ILE A 143 -6.81 7.03 9.88
C ILE A 143 -5.70 7.18 10.93
N THR A 144 -5.10 8.37 11.02
CA THR A 144 -3.96 8.66 11.92
C THR A 144 -4.26 9.92 12.75
N PRO A 145 -5.15 9.82 13.76
CA PRO A 145 -5.65 10.98 14.49
C PRO A 145 -4.61 11.64 15.41
N ASP A 146 -3.56 10.92 15.80
CA ASP A 146 -2.58 11.38 16.79
C ASP A 146 -1.37 12.10 16.16
N ASN A 147 -1.29 12.21 14.83
CA ASN A 147 -0.21 12.92 14.15
C ASN A 147 -0.37 14.44 14.34
N THR A 148 0.59 15.07 15.04
CA THR A 148 0.49 16.48 15.46
C THR A 148 0.62 17.45 14.30
N TYR A 149 1.40 17.12 13.26
CA TYR A 149 1.51 17.95 12.05
C TYR A 149 0.18 18.01 11.31
N LEU A 150 -0.46 16.86 11.13
CA LEU A 150 -1.77 16.78 10.49
C LEU A 150 -2.87 17.51 11.28
N GLN A 151 -2.84 17.42 12.62
CA GLN A 151 -3.73 18.18 13.49
C GLN A 151 -3.55 19.69 13.28
N GLN A 152 -2.31 20.19 13.25
CA GLN A 152 -2.01 21.59 13.01
C GLN A 152 -2.41 22.06 11.61
N ASP A 153 -2.27 21.20 10.59
CA ASP A 153 -2.74 21.49 9.24
C ASP A 153 -4.26 21.69 9.19
N LEU A 154 -5.00 20.83 9.88
CA LEU A 154 -6.45 20.96 9.99
C LEU A 154 -6.88 22.22 10.75
N VAL A 155 -6.24 22.55 11.88
CA VAL A 155 -6.52 23.81 12.63
C VAL A 155 -6.26 25.02 11.76
N ARG A 156 -5.12 25.03 11.06
CA ARG A 156 -4.69 26.13 10.20
C ARG A 156 -5.64 26.36 9.03
N LEU A 157 -5.95 25.29 8.27
CA LEU A 157 -6.85 25.39 7.13
C LEU A 157 -8.28 25.72 7.56
N ALA A 158 -8.76 25.14 8.67
CA ALA A 158 -10.08 25.47 9.20
C ALA A 158 -10.20 26.97 9.55
N LYS A 159 -9.14 27.56 10.11
CA LYS A 159 -9.07 29.00 10.37
C LYS A 159 -9.07 29.81 9.08
N GLN A 160 -8.18 29.43 8.14
CA GLN A 160 -8.00 30.15 6.88
C GLN A 160 -9.26 30.14 6.01
N LEU A 161 -10.00 29.04 6.00
CA LEU A 161 -11.19 28.83 5.19
C LEU A 161 -12.50 29.21 5.91
N GLY A 162 -12.41 29.65 7.18
CA GLY A 162 -13.61 29.98 7.99
C GLY A 162 -14.49 28.75 8.23
N MET A 163 -13.91 27.56 8.37
CA MET A 163 -14.68 26.33 8.55
C MET A 163 -15.35 26.27 9.93
N PRO A 164 -16.58 25.75 10.04
CA PRO A 164 -17.29 25.63 11.31
C PRO A 164 -16.58 24.74 12.34
N GLN A 165 -15.70 23.85 11.90
CA GLN A 165 -14.90 22.96 12.76
C GLN A 165 -13.73 23.67 13.46
N TYR A 166 -13.40 24.91 13.11
CA TYR A 166 -12.22 25.61 13.65
C TYR A 166 -12.22 25.68 15.19
N ASP A 167 -13.35 26.07 15.80
CA ASP A 167 -13.42 26.21 17.25
C ASP A 167 -13.28 24.87 17.99
N GLU A 168 -13.76 23.79 17.40
CA GLU A 168 -13.57 22.44 17.94
C GLU A 168 -12.09 22.02 17.83
N PHE A 169 -11.47 22.19 16.67
CA PHE A 169 -10.08 21.82 16.44
C PHE A 169 -9.13 22.65 17.31
N LYS A 170 -9.40 23.95 17.44
CA LYS A 170 -8.63 24.82 18.33
C LYS A 170 -8.70 24.38 19.80
N ARG A 171 -9.87 23.96 20.28
CA ARG A 171 -10.01 23.42 21.65
C ARG A 171 -9.26 22.11 21.85
N ARG A 172 -9.21 21.24 20.83
CA ARG A 172 -8.55 19.93 20.92
C ARG A 172 -7.04 20.01 20.75
N TRP A 173 -6.57 20.81 19.81
CA TRP A 173 -5.19 20.75 19.30
C TRP A 173 -4.44 22.08 19.43
N GLY A 174 -5.06 23.11 20.01
CA GLY A 174 -4.46 24.42 20.23
C GLY A 174 -4.69 25.39 19.08
N GLU A 175 -4.08 26.57 19.20
CA GLU A 175 -4.18 27.67 18.22
C GLU A 175 -3.40 27.32 16.94
N ALA A 176 -3.93 27.76 15.79
CA ALA A 176 -3.23 27.63 14.52
C ALA A 176 -1.93 28.44 14.50
N THR A 177 -0.82 27.79 14.18
CA THR A 177 0.43 28.48 13.85
C THR A 177 0.35 28.97 12.41
N LEU A 178 0.56 30.27 12.21
CA LEU A 178 0.55 30.92 10.91
C LEU A 178 1.94 31.47 10.58
N PRO A 179 2.36 31.53 9.29
CA PRO A 179 3.63 32.09 8.89
C PRO A 179 3.66 33.60 9.14
N LYS A 180 4.84 34.13 9.47
CA LYS A 180 5.11 35.56 9.46
C LYS A 180 5.36 36.09 8.04
N PRO A 181 5.30 37.40 7.78
CA PRO A 181 5.42 37.93 6.42
C PRO A 181 6.71 37.58 5.66
N ASN A 182 7.81 37.31 6.38
CA ASN A 182 9.11 36.94 5.83
C ASN A 182 9.38 35.44 5.90
N GLU A 183 8.40 34.64 6.33
CA GLU A 183 8.52 33.20 6.44
C GLU A 183 7.90 32.48 5.23
N GLY A 184 8.53 31.39 4.82
CA GLY A 184 7.97 30.37 3.98
C GLY A 184 7.74 29.07 4.78
N GLN A 185 7.10 28.12 4.16
CA GLN A 185 6.79 26.84 4.74
C GLN A 185 7.69 25.75 4.16
N VAL A 186 8.22 24.88 4.99
CA VAL A 186 8.79 23.61 4.57
C VAL A 186 7.88 22.47 4.97
N ILE A 187 7.55 21.60 4.01
CA ILE A 187 6.83 20.34 4.22
C ILE A 187 7.79 19.20 3.89
N LEU A 188 7.96 18.30 4.83
CA LEU A 188 8.84 17.14 4.70
C LEU A 188 7.98 15.88 4.59
N MET A 189 8.20 15.11 3.55
CA MET A 189 7.68 13.75 3.36
C MET A 189 8.88 12.81 3.31
N VAL A 190 8.99 11.92 4.28
CA VAL A 190 10.14 11.03 4.45
C VAL A 190 9.68 9.58 4.36
N GLU A 191 10.18 8.88 3.37
CA GLU A 191 9.92 7.47 3.13
C GLU A 191 11.10 6.64 3.63
N ARG A 192 10.82 5.63 4.47
CA ARG A 192 11.83 4.83 5.18
C ARG A 192 11.73 3.35 4.86
N GLY A 193 12.89 2.76 4.53
CA GLY A 193 13.02 1.32 4.30
C GLY A 193 12.22 0.79 3.11
N PHE A 194 12.00 -0.52 3.10
CA PHE A 194 11.21 -1.21 2.08
C PHE A 194 10.18 -2.14 2.71
N VAL A 195 9.06 -2.34 2.03
CA VAL A 195 8.09 -3.39 2.40
C VAL A 195 8.75 -4.77 2.35
N PRO A 196 8.39 -5.71 3.25
CA PRO A 196 8.97 -7.04 3.27
C PRO A 196 8.53 -7.86 2.06
N GLU A 197 9.38 -8.82 1.68
CA GLU A 197 9.03 -9.84 0.67
C GLU A 197 8.01 -10.84 1.21
N LYS A 198 7.08 -11.25 0.36
CA LYS A 198 6.19 -12.37 0.65
C LYS A 198 6.97 -13.68 0.65
N GLN A 199 6.63 -14.56 1.58
CA GLN A 199 7.15 -15.92 1.72
C GLN A 199 6.09 -16.93 1.31
N ALA A 200 6.49 -18.18 1.06
CA ALA A 200 5.56 -19.27 0.82
C ALA A 200 5.22 -19.98 2.12
N LEU A 201 3.92 -20.24 2.33
CA LEU A 201 3.37 -21.07 3.40
C LEU A 201 2.68 -22.29 2.78
N THR A 202 3.18 -23.49 3.07
CA THR A 202 2.57 -24.73 2.60
C THR A 202 1.54 -25.21 3.61
N VAL A 203 0.29 -25.40 3.16
CA VAL A 203 -0.82 -25.86 3.98
C VAL A 203 -1.24 -27.26 3.52
N PRO A 204 -1.04 -28.32 4.31
CA PRO A 204 -1.48 -29.66 3.99
C PRO A 204 -2.97 -29.88 4.26
N PHE A 205 -3.62 -30.68 3.45
CA PHE A 205 -5.00 -31.14 3.62
C PHE A 205 -5.22 -32.50 2.93
N THR A 206 -6.37 -33.13 3.10
CA THR A 206 -6.66 -34.44 2.51
C THR A 206 -7.79 -34.38 1.50
N ILE A 207 -7.63 -35.06 0.35
CA ILE A 207 -8.69 -35.33 -0.63
C ILE A 207 -8.72 -36.82 -0.89
N HIS A 208 -9.88 -37.45 -0.75
CA HIS A 208 -10.07 -38.92 -0.91
C HIS A 208 -9.04 -39.76 -0.11
N GLY A 209 -8.67 -39.29 1.09
CA GLY A 209 -7.68 -39.96 1.94
C GLY A 209 -6.21 -39.73 1.54
N ASN A 210 -5.93 -39.05 0.44
CA ASN A 210 -4.59 -38.68 0.00
C ASN A 210 -4.18 -37.28 0.46
N TRP A 211 -2.95 -37.15 0.95
CA TRP A 211 -2.40 -35.85 1.33
C TRP A 211 -2.18 -34.97 0.10
N GLN A 212 -2.64 -33.75 0.19
CA GLN A 212 -2.46 -32.69 -0.78
C GLN A 212 -1.90 -31.46 -0.10
N THR A 213 -1.36 -30.51 -0.86
CA THR A 213 -0.88 -29.25 -0.34
C THR A 213 -1.33 -28.09 -1.20
N VAL A 214 -1.57 -26.94 -0.58
CA VAL A 214 -1.64 -25.63 -1.25
C VAL A 214 -0.50 -24.77 -0.77
N SER A 215 -0.03 -23.84 -1.63
CA SER A 215 1.04 -22.91 -1.31
C SER A 215 0.48 -21.50 -1.29
N LEU A 216 0.33 -20.92 -0.10
CA LEU A 216 -0.18 -19.59 0.13
C LEU A 216 0.96 -18.60 0.33
N ALA A 217 0.76 -17.35 -0.06
CA ALA A 217 1.66 -16.28 0.33
C ALA A 217 1.47 -15.92 1.81
N THR A 218 2.56 -15.54 2.47
CA THR A 218 2.58 -15.02 3.84
C THR A 218 3.67 -13.97 3.98
N TYR A 219 3.69 -13.27 5.12
CA TYR A 219 4.82 -12.42 5.52
C TYR A 219 5.49 -13.03 6.75
N GLY A 220 6.81 -12.94 6.81
CA GLY A 220 7.57 -13.30 8.00
C GLY A 220 7.28 -12.38 9.19
N PRO A 221 7.85 -12.68 10.38
CA PRO A 221 7.78 -11.78 11.52
C PRO A 221 8.32 -10.39 11.14
N ASN A 222 7.53 -9.35 11.34
CA ASN A 222 7.92 -7.98 11.02
C ASN A 222 7.95 -7.14 12.29
N ASN A 223 9.07 -7.16 12.99
CA ASN A 223 9.28 -6.48 14.27
C ASN A 223 10.24 -5.29 14.16
N THR A 224 10.57 -4.83 12.96
CA THR A 224 11.51 -3.72 12.81
C THR A 224 10.81 -2.40 13.10
N PHE A 225 11.08 -1.82 14.24
CA PHE A 225 10.71 -0.45 14.58
C PHE A 225 11.42 0.52 13.64
N VAL A 226 10.70 1.48 13.08
CA VAL A 226 11.27 2.59 12.30
C VAL A 226 11.22 3.83 13.18
N PRO A 227 12.36 4.37 13.66
CA PRO A 227 12.37 5.56 14.49
C PRO A 227 11.96 6.80 13.71
N GLU A 228 11.51 7.83 14.43
CA GLU A 228 11.29 9.17 13.88
C GLU A 228 12.60 9.70 13.28
N THR A 229 12.52 10.33 12.11
CA THR A 229 13.67 10.95 11.46
C THR A 229 13.98 12.29 12.14
N GLN A 230 15.23 12.52 12.47
CA GLN A 230 15.70 13.80 12.99
C GLN A 230 16.24 14.65 11.84
N ILE A 231 15.65 15.82 11.67
CA ILE A 231 16.06 16.80 10.65
C ILE A 231 16.82 17.94 11.32
N GLN A 232 18.08 18.09 10.96
CA GLN A 232 18.94 19.19 11.38
C GLN A 232 19.03 20.24 10.28
N GLY A 233 19.52 21.45 10.66
CA GLY A 233 19.74 22.55 9.70
C GLY A 233 18.53 23.44 9.44
N LEU A 234 17.36 23.12 10.00
CA LEU A 234 16.14 23.92 9.88
C LEU A 234 15.82 24.68 11.18
N GLY A 235 16.81 25.31 11.78
CA GLY A 235 16.72 25.89 13.12
C GLY A 235 16.93 24.84 14.21
N THR A 236 16.00 24.71 15.16
CA THR A 236 16.02 23.60 16.13
C THR A 236 15.75 22.28 15.41
N VAL A 237 16.27 21.16 15.96
CA VAL A 237 16.01 19.82 15.41
C VAL A 237 14.50 19.62 15.23
N LEU A 238 14.11 19.24 14.04
CA LEU A 238 12.73 18.84 13.73
C LEU A 238 12.66 17.33 13.74
N LYS A 239 11.69 16.76 14.42
CA LYS A 239 11.39 15.31 14.37
C LYS A 239 10.19 15.11 13.47
N THR A 240 10.30 14.17 12.55
CA THR A 240 9.14 13.75 11.77
C THR A 240 8.26 12.80 12.57
N GLU A 241 6.98 12.71 12.23
CA GLU A 241 6.04 11.78 12.83
C GLU A 241 5.55 10.76 11.80
N PRO A 242 5.32 9.50 12.19
CA PRO A 242 4.72 8.50 11.31
C PRO A 242 3.34 8.94 10.82
N ILE A 243 3.06 8.74 9.53
CA ILE A 243 1.74 8.98 8.92
C ILE A 243 1.13 7.69 8.38
N ALA A 244 1.95 6.74 7.92
CA ALA A 244 1.49 5.43 7.49
C ALA A 244 2.57 4.36 7.61
N ASN A 245 2.17 3.14 7.99
CA ASN A 245 2.96 1.92 7.90
C ASN A 245 2.52 1.15 6.65
N ILE A 246 3.30 1.24 5.59
CA ILE A 246 2.97 0.61 4.30
C ILE A 246 3.14 -0.90 4.36
N ASP A 247 4.07 -1.40 5.17
CA ASP A 247 4.18 -2.83 5.45
C ASP A 247 2.92 -3.40 6.13
N ALA A 248 2.30 -2.65 7.05
CA ALA A 248 1.03 -3.03 7.65
C ALA A 248 -0.13 -3.02 6.63
N LEU A 249 -0.13 -2.07 5.67
CA LEU A 249 -1.07 -2.09 4.54
C LEU A 249 -0.87 -3.33 3.67
N ALA A 250 0.38 -3.70 3.37
CA ALA A 250 0.72 -4.88 2.57
C ALA A 250 0.27 -6.18 3.27
N ILE A 251 0.51 -6.29 4.59
CA ILE A 251 0.07 -7.43 5.40
C ILE A 251 -1.46 -7.50 5.45
N THR A 252 -2.13 -6.36 5.59
CA THR A 252 -3.60 -6.29 5.61
C THR A 252 -4.18 -6.69 4.26
N ALA A 253 -3.60 -6.23 3.15
CA ALA A 253 -4.03 -6.63 1.81
C ALA A 253 -3.93 -8.15 1.59
N LEU A 254 -2.84 -8.75 2.06
CA LEU A 254 -2.69 -10.21 2.00
C LEU A 254 -3.72 -10.92 2.86
N LYS A 255 -3.96 -10.46 4.10
CA LYS A 255 -4.98 -10.99 5.00
C LYS A 255 -6.38 -10.94 4.37
N GLU A 256 -6.71 -9.84 3.70
CA GLU A 256 -7.99 -9.64 3.03
C GLU A 256 -8.18 -10.59 1.82
N ASP A 257 -7.11 -10.91 1.08
CA ASP A 257 -7.15 -11.78 -0.10
C ASP A 257 -7.00 -13.27 0.22
N LEU A 258 -6.44 -13.61 1.38
CA LEU A 258 -6.06 -14.98 1.74
C LEU A 258 -7.22 -15.98 1.64
N PRO A 259 -8.45 -15.70 2.15
CA PRO A 259 -9.55 -16.64 2.07
C PRO A 259 -9.99 -16.95 0.63
N ALA A 260 -10.07 -15.93 -0.24
CA ALA A 260 -10.43 -16.09 -1.64
C ALA A 260 -9.36 -16.89 -2.41
N THR A 261 -8.10 -16.63 -2.10
CA THR A 261 -6.96 -17.36 -2.68
C THR A 261 -6.97 -18.82 -2.26
N LEU A 262 -7.22 -19.11 -0.99
CA LEU A 262 -7.35 -20.48 -0.50
C LEU A 262 -8.44 -21.25 -1.24
N VAL A 263 -9.64 -20.68 -1.32
CA VAL A 263 -10.78 -21.29 -2.02
C VAL A 263 -10.41 -21.63 -3.45
N ARG A 264 -9.81 -20.70 -4.15
CA ARG A 264 -9.37 -20.89 -5.55
C ARG A 264 -8.32 -22.01 -5.67
N GLN A 265 -7.34 -22.03 -4.76
CA GLN A 265 -6.29 -23.06 -4.77
C GLN A 265 -6.83 -24.44 -4.40
N VAL A 266 -7.67 -24.56 -3.35
CA VAL A 266 -8.29 -25.83 -2.96
C VAL A 266 -9.19 -26.36 -4.09
N ALA A 267 -10.00 -25.52 -4.71
CA ALA A 267 -10.84 -25.91 -5.85
C ALA A 267 -9.99 -26.43 -7.03
N ARG A 268 -8.85 -25.79 -7.29
CA ARG A 268 -7.90 -26.23 -8.33
C ARG A 268 -7.30 -27.60 -8.02
N VAL A 269 -6.80 -27.80 -6.81
CA VAL A 269 -6.22 -29.08 -6.37
C VAL A 269 -7.28 -30.16 -6.38
N TYR A 270 -8.51 -29.87 -5.94
CA TYR A 270 -9.62 -30.80 -6.03
C TYR A 270 -9.92 -31.22 -7.47
N ALA A 271 -10.04 -30.27 -8.40
CA ALA A 271 -10.28 -30.56 -9.81
C ALA A 271 -9.18 -31.43 -10.44
N LYS A 272 -7.92 -31.14 -10.11
CA LYS A 272 -6.77 -31.96 -10.56
C LYS A 272 -6.80 -33.37 -9.95
N SER A 273 -7.12 -33.48 -8.66
CA SER A 273 -7.23 -34.78 -7.97
C SER A 273 -8.37 -35.62 -8.53
N GLU A 274 -9.51 -35.00 -8.85
CA GLU A 274 -10.65 -35.69 -9.46
C GLU A 274 -10.30 -36.19 -10.86
N MET A 275 -9.61 -35.37 -11.68
CA MET A 275 -9.12 -35.82 -12.98
C MET A 275 -8.16 -37.03 -12.87
N ALA A 276 -7.22 -36.98 -11.92
CA ALA A 276 -6.29 -38.08 -11.67
C ALA A 276 -7.03 -39.35 -11.24
N TYR A 277 -8.01 -39.23 -10.33
CA TYR A 277 -8.83 -40.35 -9.87
C TYR A 277 -9.66 -40.96 -11.01
N GLN A 278 -10.25 -40.18 -11.90
CA GLN A 278 -11.00 -40.68 -13.05
C GLN A 278 -10.08 -41.39 -14.07
N ILE A 279 -8.85 -40.91 -14.28
CA ILE A 279 -7.85 -41.55 -15.12
C ILE A 279 -7.46 -42.91 -14.53
N GLU A 280 -7.19 -43.00 -13.22
CA GLU A 280 -6.87 -44.25 -12.51
C GLU A 280 -8.01 -45.24 -12.61
N LYS A 281 -9.25 -44.80 -12.40
CA LYS A 281 -10.44 -45.63 -12.46
C LYS A 281 -10.77 -46.13 -13.89
N SER A 282 -10.43 -45.35 -14.92
CA SER A 282 -10.64 -45.68 -16.32
C SER A 282 -9.54 -46.58 -16.89
N GLY A 283 -8.40 -46.70 -16.20
CA GLY A 283 -7.31 -47.60 -16.56
C GLY A 283 -7.72 -49.04 -16.38
N ARG A 284 -7.56 -49.85 -17.43
CA ARG A 284 -7.77 -51.29 -17.33
C ARG A 284 -6.72 -51.92 -16.40
N PRO A 285 -7.09 -52.87 -15.51
CA PRO A 285 -6.13 -53.58 -14.66
C PRO A 285 -5.02 -54.21 -15.51
N GLY A 286 -3.76 -53.81 -15.29
CA GLY A 286 -2.61 -54.41 -15.94
C GLY A 286 -1.86 -53.48 -16.95
N ASN A 287 -2.21 -52.24 -17.07
CA ASN A 287 -1.51 -51.31 -17.98
C ASN A 287 -0.63 -50.31 -17.19
N ASN A 288 0.67 -50.53 -17.17
CA ASN A 288 1.70 -49.66 -16.52
C ASN A 288 1.60 -48.16 -16.92
N ALA A 289 0.90 -47.86 -18.02
CA ALA A 289 0.70 -46.52 -18.51
C ALA A 289 -0.24 -45.66 -17.59
N ALA A 290 -1.21 -46.30 -16.90
CA ALA A 290 -2.11 -45.59 -15.96
C ALA A 290 -1.39 -45.22 -14.68
N ASP A 291 -0.51 -46.09 -14.17
CA ASP A 291 0.30 -45.82 -12.97
C ASP A 291 1.33 -44.70 -13.25
N ILE A 292 1.96 -44.69 -14.42
CA ILE A 292 2.87 -43.63 -14.83
C ILE A 292 2.13 -42.31 -15.00
N GLY A 293 0.90 -42.33 -15.53
CA GLY A 293 0.04 -41.15 -15.68
C GLY A 293 -0.37 -40.54 -14.34
N SER A 294 -0.75 -41.37 -13.37
CA SER A 294 -1.13 -40.91 -12.03
C SER A 294 0.07 -40.31 -11.26
N ILE A 295 1.23 -40.94 -11.33
CA ILE A 295 2.48 -40.46 -10.74
C ILE A 295 2.91 -39.14 -11.41
N ALA A 296 2.87 -39.04 -12.74
CA ALA A 296 3.19 -37.83 -13.46
C ALA A 296 2.23 -36.68 -13.08
N MET A 297 0.93 -36.97 -12.88
CA MET A 297 -0.05 -35.99 -12.46
C MET A 297 0.16 -35.52 -11.01
N GLN A 298 0.55 -36.43 -10.09
CA GLN A 298 0.90 -36.06 -8.72
C GLN A 298 2.16 -35.19 -8.68
N ILE A 299 3.19 -35.53 -9.43
CA ILE A 299 4.40 -34.71 -9.55
C ILE A 299 4.04 -33.33 -10.15
N PHE A 300 3.22 -33.29 -11.19
CA PHE A 300 2.76 -32.04 -11.80
C PHE A 300 1.99 -31.17 -10.79
N ASN A 301 1.14 -31.75 -9.95
CA ASN A 301 0.40 -31.01 -8.91
C ASN A 301 1.35 -30.38 -7.87
N VAL A 302 2.35 -31.12 -7.39
CA VAL A 302 3.34 -30.62 -6.42
C VAL A 302 4.20 -29.50 -7.02
N VAL A 303 4.59 -29.63 -8.28
CA VAL A 303 5.48 -28.65 -8.96
C VAL A 303 4.73 -27.40 -9.38
N THR A 304 3.42 -27.47 -9.65
CA THR A 304 2.66 -26.34 -10.20
C THR A 304 1.98 -25.47 -9.13
N GLU A 305 1.81 -25.98 -7.90
CA GLU A 305 1.24 -25.16 -6.82
C GLU A 305 2.31 -24.29 -6.16
N GLN A 306 2.38 -23.04 -6.59
CA GLN A 306 3.31 -22.04 -6.05
C GLN A 306 2.55 -20.85 -5.54
N ALA A 307 2.98 -20.35 -4.37
CA ALA A 307 2.46 -19.10 -3.79
C ALA A 307 2.73 -17.92 -4.74
N ASP A 308 1.73 -17.08 -4.95
CA ASP A 308 1.94 -15.80 -5.64
C ASP A 308 2.61 -14.80 -4.68
N ARG A 309 3.92 -14.66 -4.83
CA ARG A 309 4.75 -13.76 -4.02
C ARG A 309 5.02 -12.41 -4.69
N ARG A 310 4.41 -12.13 -5.83
CA ARG A 310 4.57 -10.85 -6.51
C ARG A 310 4.08 -9.71 -5.62
N SER A 311 4.85 -8.62 -5.58
CA SER A 311 4.55 -7.36 -4.87
C SER A 311 5.47 -6.27 -5.36
N TRP A 312 5.12 -5.02 -5.09
CA TRP A 312 5.97 -3.87 -5.39
C TRP A 312 7.00 -3.67 -4.26
N LEU A 313 8.14 -4.34 -4.36
CA LEU A 313 9.17 -4.43 -3.31
C LEU A 313 9.89 -3.11 -3.00
N THR A 314 9.82 -2.13 -3.88
CA THR A 314 10.47 -0.81 -3.68
C THR A 314 9.58 0.22 -3.01
N LEU A 315 8.36 -0.15 -2.60
CA LEU A 315 7.55 0.71 -1.74
C LEU A 315 8.20 0.87 -0.36
N PRO A 316 8.09 2.05 0.27
CA PRO A 316 8.65 2.26 1.60
C PRO A 316 7.95 1.41 2.64
N LYS A 317 8.67 1.05 3.69
CA LYS A 317 8.11 0.40 4.86
C LYS A 317 7.20 1.33 5.65
N GLN A 318 7.65 2.58 5.82
CA GLN A 318 6.94 3.61 6.58
C GLN A 318 7.11 4.97 5.91
N ALA A 319 6.06 5.77 5.94
CA ALA A 319 6.10 7.18 5.61
C ALA A 319 5.97 8.04 6.88
N GLN A 320 6.74 9.12 6.94
CA GLN A 320 6.76 10.10 8.02
C GLN A 320 6.61 11.49 7.44
N ILE A 321 6.05 12.41 8.22
CA ILE A 321 5.88 13.80 7.81
C ILE A 321 6.44 14.76 8.87
N GLY A 322 6.84 15.94 8.40
CA GLY A 322 7.23 17.06 9.24
C GLY A 322 6.90 18.37 8.57
N ARG A 323 6.67 19.43 9.35
CA ARG A 323 6.30 20.74 8.83
C ARG A 323 6.82 21.86 9.72
N ARG A 324 7.30 22.93 9.10
CA ARG A 324 7.78 24.11 9.83
C ARG A 324 7.72 25.37 8.97
N TYR A 325 7.53 26.51 9.63
CA TYR A 325 7.76 27.83 9.03
C TYR A 325 9.19 28.29 9.32
N LEU A 326 9.85 28.87 8.33
CA LEU A 326 11.22 29.35 8.38
C LEU A 326 11.32 30.69 7.66
N ASN A 327 12.25 31.56 8.11
CA ASN A 327 12.57 32.76 7.35
C ASN A 327 13.05 32.39 5.95
N ALA A 328 12.76 33.25 4.97
CA ALA A 328 13.31 33.09 3.61
C ALA A 328 14.82 33.04 3.64
N GLY A 329 15.41 32.13 2.88
CA GLY A 329 16.86 31.93 2.80
C GLY A 329 17.25 30.51 2.33
N GLU A 330 18.56 30.32 2.16
CA GLU A 330 19.16 28.99 1.87
C GLU A 330 19.39 28.25 3.18
N TYR A 331 19.02 26.98 3.22
CA TYR A 331 19.22 26.10 4.35
C TYR A 331 19.95 24.82 3.91
N THR A 332 20.73 24.26 4.81
CA THR A 332 21.37 22.96 4.61
C THR A 332 20.75 21.98 5.56
N LEU A 333 19.81 21.19 5.07
CA LEU A 333 19.13 20.16 5.87
C LEU A 333 19.90 18.84 5.87
N GLN A 334 19.85 18.14 6.98
CA GLN A 334 20.42 16.81 7.13
C GLN A 334 19.41 15.89 7.82
N LEU A 335 19.11 14.74 7.20
CA LEU A 335 18.25 13.69 7.75
C LEU A 335 19.13 12.67 8.46
N ASP A 336 18.96 12.49 9.76
CA ASP A 336 19.75 11.56 10.58
C ASP A 336 21.26 11.65 10.26
N LYS A 337 21.82 10.61 9.63
CA LYS A 337 23.23 10.53 9.20
C LYS A 337 23.41 10.67 7.69
N ALA A 338 22.36 11.00 6.94
CA ALA A 338 22.47 11.17 5.50
C ALA A 338 23.36 12.36 5.13
N PRO A 339 23.92 12.41 3.91
CA PRO A 339 24.59 13.59 3.42
C PRO A 339 23.68 14.82 3.45
N PRO A 340 24.22 16.00 3.82
CA PRO A 340 23.43 17.23 3.84
C PRO A 340 22.97 17.62 2.44
N ALA A 341 21.78 18.22 2.35
CA ALA A 341 21.19 18.73 1.13
C ALA A 341 20.82 20.20 1.27
N LYS A 342 21.05 21.00 0.24
CA LYS A 342 20.63 22.40 0.19
C LYS A 342 19.20 22.49 -0.26
N ILE A 343 18.44 23.35 0.41
CA ILE A 343 17.08 23.74 0.04
C ILE A 343 16.92 25.26 0.19
N ASP A 344 16.04 25.83 -0.61
CA ASP A 344 15.68 27.25 -0.54
C ASP A 344 14.27 27.40 0.03
N ILE A 345 14.11 28.39 0.91
CA ILE A 345 12.81 28.80 1.46
C ILE A 345 12.52 30.20 0.94
N ALA A 346 11.38 30.38 0.29
CA ALA A 346 10.91 31.66 -0.20
C ALA A 346 9.72 32.16 0.65
N ALA A 347 9.70 33.47 0.97
CA ALA A 347 8.62 34.07 1.76
C ALA A 347 7.26 33.88 1.08
N GLY A 348 6.25 33.45 1.85
CA GLY A 348 4.91 33.19 1.36
C GLY A 348 4.77 31.98 0.43
N LYS A 349 5.84 31.19 0.27
CA LYS A 349 5.87 29.98 -0.57
C LYS A 349 6.02 28.72 0.26
N THR A 350 5.70 27.59 -0.36
CA THR A 350 5.93 26.26 0.20
C THR A 350 7.10 25.58 -0.49
N THR A 351 8.09 25.15 0.28
CA THR A 351 9.13 24.23 -0.17
C THR A 351 8.73 22.83 0.23
N LEU A 352 8.37 22.00 -0.75
CA LEU A 352 8.12 20.58 -0.55
C LEU A 352 9.43 19.82 -0.65
N VAL A 353 9.74 19.03 0.37
CA VAL A 353 10.91 18.14 0.42
C VAL A 353 10.41 16.70 0.47
N TRP A 354 10.79 15.92 -0.51
CA TRP A 354 10.53 14.48 -0.56
C TRP A 354 11.84 13.72 -0.41
N ALA A 355 11.97 12.98 0.68
CA ALA A 355 13.15 12.21 1.01
C ALA A 355 12.85 10.71 1.01
N ILE A 356 13.67 9.94 0.31
CA ILE A 356 13.62 8.48 0.23
C ILE A 356 14.86 7.93 0.90
N ASP A 357 14.70 7.25 2.04
CA ASP A 357 15.78 6.64 2.81
C ASP A 357 15.61 5.11 2.82
N THR A 358 16.49 4.43 2.12
CA THR A 358 16.51 2.97 2.02
C THR A 358 17.31 2.30 3.15
N GLY A 359 17.87 3.10 4.07
CA GLY A 359 18.80 2.66 5.12
C GLY A 359 20.26 2.72 4.69
N ASN A 360 20.57 2.36 3.46
CA ASN A 360 21.93 2.44 2.89
C ASN A 360 22.16 3.70 2.05
N TYR A 361 21.09 4.27 1.54
CA TYR A 361 21.13 5.42 0.63
C TYR A 361 19.92 6.32 0.88
N THR A 362 20.15 7.63 0.90
CA THR A 362 19.10 8.64 1.03
C THR A 362 19.11 9.56 -0.20
N ARG A 363 17.96 9.73 -0.82
CA ARG A 363 17.74 10.70 -1.91
C ARG A 363 16.77 11.76 -1.44
N ILE A 364 17.08 13.03 -1.74
CA ILE A 364 16.26 14.17 -1.35
C ILE A 364 15.93 14.96 -2.62
N TYR A 365 14.65 15.22 -2.79
CA TYR A 365 14.11 16.10 -3.83
C TYR A 365 13.45 17.29 -3.15
N SER A 366 13.59 18.49 -3.73
CA SER A 366 12.90 19.68 -3.24
C SER A 366 12.38 20.52 -4.39
N ILE A 367 11.24 21.17 -4.17
CA ILE A 367 10.63 22.12 -5.11
C ILE A 367 9.96 23.24 -4.32
N ILE A 368 10.06 24.47 -4.82
CA ILE A 368 9.35 25.65 -4.29
C ILE A 368 8.11 25.88 -5.15
N ILE A 369 6.98 26.09 -4.49
CA ILE A 369 5.69 26.30 -5.15
C ILE A 369 5.02 27.56 -4.58
#